data_67327577bfe96d01f47cc13db1cd5a88
#
_entry.id   67327577bfe96d01f47cc13db1cd5a88
#
_cell.length_a   1.000
_cell.length_b   1.000
_cell.length_c   1.000
_cell.angle_alpha   90.00
_cell.angle_beta   90.00
_cell.angle_gamma   90.00
#
_symmetry.space_group_name_H-M   'P 1'
#
loop_
_entity.id
_entity.type
_entity.pdbx_description
1 polymer ?
#
loop_
_entity_poly.entity_id
_entity_poly.type
_entity_poly.pdbx_seq_one_letter_code
_entity_poly.pdbx_strand_id
1 'polypeptide(L)'
;APAATEPPVEENLTETQKIIKEAQTMTLEELGKKAIEESNGKMFYGVGNSSRGKSALPLFIAYLQTIDPSYNMDFEWQQPKNNKIFDQLTADSLKGTGTFAMTLIQDGNQIESKMVQTGVLDTFIPKDWAEANGTTAEEYKGFLALQTLNKVFMYNNTGSKTYDNCWDFVAEGEHGLYMD
;
A
#
# COMPACT_ATOMS: atom_id res chain seq x y z
N ALA A 1 -42.14 -27.13 7.28
CA ALA A 1 -41.86 -26.03 8.20
C ALA A 1 -40.82 -25.13 7.53
N PRO A 2 -41.01 -23.79 7.40
CA PRO A 2 -39.99 -22.92 6.90
C PRO A 2 -38.82 -22.86 7.91
N ALA A 3 -37.61 -22.96 7.38
CA ALA A 3 -36.39 -22.82 8.17
C ALA A 3 -36.37 -21.42 8.79
N ALA A 4 -36.15 -21.36 10.10
CA ALA A 4 -35.97 -20.11 10.81
C ALA A 4 -34.66 -19.46 10.29
N THR A 5 -34.79 -18.27 9.72
CA THR A 5 -33.65 -17.44 9.38
C THR A 5 -33.05 -16.96 10.69
N GLU A 6 -31.85 -17.40 11.00
CA GLU A 6 -31.08 -16.86 12.13
C GLU A 6 -30.93 -15.35 11.95
N PRO A 7 -31.10 -14.55 13.03
CA PRO A 7 -30.86 -13.12 12.94
C PRO A 7 -29.38 -12.87 12.55
N PRO A 8 -29.11 -11.82 11.75
CA PRO A 8 -27.75 -11.49 11.38
C PRO A 8 -26.94 -11.26 12.66
N VAL A 9 -25.83 -11.96 12.77
CA VAL A 9 -24.84 -11.73 13.83
C VAL A 9 -24.36 -10.30 13.66
N GLU A 10 -24.60 -9.44 14.64
CA GLU A 10 -23.98 -8.10 14.65
C GLU A 10 -22.46 -8.30 14.72
N GLU A 11 -21.79 -8.12 13.60
CA GLU A 11 -20.34 -8.12 13.53
C GLU A 11 -19.83 -6.99 14.41
N ASN A 12 -19.06 -7.32 15.42
CA ASN A 12 -18.48 -6.35 16.36
C ASN A 12 -17.26 -5.68 15.69
N LEU A 13 -17.53 -4.88 14.65
CA LEU A 13 -16.51 -4.22 13.83
C LEU A 13 -15.87 -3.07 14.59
N THR A 14 -14.54 -2.92 14.43
CA THR A 14 -13.82 -1.73 14.87
C THR A 14 -14.28 -0.51 14.06
N GLU A 15 -14.00 0.70 14.54
CA GLU A 15 -14.32 1.93 13.79
C GLU A 15 -13.64 1.94 12.42
N THR A 16 -12.39 1.51 12.34
CA THR A 16 -11.66 1.38 11.06
C THR A 16 -12.37 0.42 10.11
N GLN A 17 -12.81 -0.73 10.59
CA GLN A 17 -13.52 -1.72 9.78
C GLN A 17 -14.89 -1.22 9.29
N LYS A 18 -15.58 -0.41 10.08
CA LYS A 18 -16.82 0.26 9.65
C LYS A 18 -16.56 1.25 8.51
N ILE A 19 -15.51 2.08 8.65
CA ILE A 19 -15.09 3.03 7.61
C ILE A 19 -14.72 2.28 6.33
N ILE A 20 -13.95 1.21 6.41
CA ILE A 20 -13.57 0.38 5.26
C ILE A 20 -14.82 -0.21 4.59
N LYS A 21 -15.75 -0.76 5.37
CA LYS A 21 -17.00 -1.34 4.85
C LYS A 21 -17.86 -0.30 4.10
N GLU A 22 -17.94 0.92 4.60
CA GLU A 22 -18.60 2.04 3.93
C GLU A 22 -17.85 2.41 2.65
N ALA A 23 -16.53 2.62 2.74
CA ALA A 23 -15.68 3.05 1.64
C ALA A 23 -15.65 2.04 0.46
N GLN A 24 -15.77 0.75 0.73
CA GLN A 24 -15.83 -0.29 -0.30
C GLN A 24 -17.03 -0.19 -1.24
N THR A 25 -18.09 0.52 -0.85
CA THR A 25 -19.28 0.75 -1.67
C THR A 25 -19.22 2.04 -2.48
N MET A 26 -18.28 2.92 -2.17
CA MET A 26 -18.15 4.25 -2.77
C MET A 26 -17.42 4.21 -4.10
N THR A 27 -17.82 5.10 -5.00
CA THR A 27 -17.07 5.44 -6.21
C THR A 27 -15.81 6.25 -5.85
N LEU A 28 -14.86 6.34 -6.78
CA LEU A 28 -13.66 7.19 -6.59
C LEU A 28 -14.01 8.65 -6.35
N GLU A 29 -15.08 9.17 -6.98
CA GLU A 29 -15.54 10.54 -6.75
C GLU A 29 -16.09 10.74 -5.34
N GLU A 30 -16.89 9.78 -4.83
CA GLU A 30 -17.41 9.83 -3.46
C GLU A 30 -16.28 9.73 -2.43
N LEU A 31 -15.31 8.83 -2.65
CA LEU A 31 -14.10 8.76 -1.84
C LEU A 31 -13.30 10.08 -1.89
N GLY A 32 -13.21 10.71 -3.06
CA GLY A 32 -12.57 12.01 -3.21
C GLY A 32 -13.27 13.11 -2.40
N LYS A 33 -14.60 13.15 -2.40
CA LYS A 33 -15.38 14.10 -1.56
C LYS A 33 -15.11 13.88 -0.07
N LYS A 34 -15.08 12.62 0.38
CA LYS A 34 -14.73 12.28 1.77
C LYS A 34 -13.29 12.71 2.11
N ALA A 35 -12.34 12.45 1.22
CA ALA A 35 -10.96 12.87 1.41
C ALA A 35 -10.84 14.40 1.54
N ILE A 36 -11.60 15.18 0.77
CA ILE A 36 -11.67 16.64 0.88
C ILE A 36 -12.20 17.05 2.25
N GLU A 37 -13.31 16.48 2.71
CA GLU A 37 -13.90 16.78 4.01
C GLU A 37 -12.89 16.53 5.15
N GLU A 38 -12.10 15.47 5.05
CA GLU A 38 -11.17 15.06 6.10
C GLU A 38 -9.85 15.82 6.08
N SER A 39 -9.34 16.22 4.90
CA SER A 39 -7.97 16.71 4.76
C SER A 39 -7.82 18.17 4.32
N ASN A 40 -8.89 18.84 3.90
CA ASN A 40 -8.80 20.23 3.44
C ASN A 40 -8.23 21.17 4.51
N GLY A 41 -7.23 21.94 4.15
CA GLY A 41 -6.53 22.86 5.05
C GLY A 41 -5.67 22.19 6.12
N LYS A 42 -5.42 20.89 6.04
CA LYS A 42 -4.61 20.15 7.01
C LYS A 42 -3.25 19.76 6.45
N MET A 43 -2.33 19.40 7.35
CA MET A 43 -1.05 18.79 7.03
C MET A 43 -1.22 17.27 6.90
N PHE A 44 -0.78 16.72 5.79
CA PHE A 44 -0.79 15.29 5.51
C PHE A 44 0.60 14.69 5.74
N TYR A 45 0.69 13.76 6.66
CA TYR A 45 1.94 13.06 6.95
C TYR A 45 1.94 11.70 6.27
N GLY A 46 2.91 11.48 5.37
CA GLY A 46 3.10 10.21 4.70
C GLY A 46 4.47 9.61 4.97
N VAL A 47 4.56 8.29 4.88
CA VAL A 47 5.81 7.55 5.07
C VAL A 47 5.95 6.43 4.06
N GLY A 48 7.16 6.17 3.61
CA GLY A 48 7.42 5.03 2.74
C GLY A 48 8.90 4.84 2.44
N ASN A 49 9.27 3.64 2.03
CA ASN A 49 10.65 3.34 1.62
C ASN A 49 10.97 3.79 0.18
N SER A 50 10.08 4.55 -0.44
CA SER A 50 10.22 5.03 -1.82
C SER A 50 9.78 6.49 -1.95
N SER A 51 10.50 7.25 -2.76
CA SER A 51 10.12 8.62 -3.13
C SER A 51 8.85 8.72 -3.99
N ARG A 52 8.34 7.59 -4.49
CA ARG A 52 7.11 7.55 -5.31
C ARG A 52 5.89 8.08 -4.56
N GLY A 53 5.78 7.82 -3.26
CA GLY A 53 4.72 8.39 -2.43
C GLY A 53 4.75 9.93 -2.46
N LYS A 54 5.94 10.53 -2.28
CA LYS A 54 6.11 11.98 -2.41
C LYS A 54 5.70 12.50 -3.78
N SER A 55 6.02 11.77 -4.85
CA SER A 55 5.65 12.16 -6.21
C SER A 55 4.18 11.97 -6.53
N ALA A 56 3.50 11.05 -5.84
CA ALA A 56 2.07 10.79 -6.03
C ALA A 56 1.18 11.86 -5.34
N LEU A 57 1.62 12.44 -4.23
CA LEU A 57 0.82 13.40 -3.46
C LEU A 57 0.38 14.64 -4.26
N PRO A 58 1.22 15.30 -5.08
CA PRO A 58 0.76 16.39 -5.94
C PRO A 58 -0.30 15.97 -6.94
N LEU A 59 -0.26 14.73 -7.45
CA LEU A 59 -1.26 14.20 -8.37
C LEU A 59 -2.58 13.93 -7.64
N PHE A 60 -2.51 13.44 -6.41
CA PHE A 60 -3.67 13.28 -5.54
C PHE A 60 -4.35 14.62 -5.25
N ILE A 61 -3.58 15.66 -4.88
CA ILE A 61 -4.09 17.01 -4.67
C ILE A 61 -4.74 17.54 -5.96
N ALA A 62 -4.08 17.40 -7.11
CA ALA A 62 -4.61 17.84 -8.38
C ALA A 62 -5.92 17.12 -8.75
N TYR A 63 -6.04 15.82 -8.45
CA TYR A 63 -7.29 15.09 -8.63
C TYR A 63 -8.40 15.65 -7.73
N LEU A 64 -8.16 15.89 -6.46
CA LEU A 64 -9.15 16.45 -5.54
C LEU A 64 -9.56 17.87 -5.94
N GLN A 65 -8.66 18.66 -6.51
CA GLN A 65 -8.96 19.99 -7.07
C GLN A 65 -9.85 19.93 -8.33
N THR A 66 -9.98 18.78 -9.00
CA THR A 66 -11.01 18.61 -10.04
C THR A 66 -12.42 18.49 -9.47
N ILE A 67 -12.53 18.04 -8.22
CA ILE A 67 -13.80 17.92 -7.48
C ILE A 67 -14.14 19.23 -6.76
N ASP A 68 -13.18 19.79 -6.06
CA ASP A 68 -13.27 21.09 -5.39
C ASP A 68 -12.05 21.96 -5.72
N PRO A 69 -12.16 22.97 -6.60
CA PRO A 69 -11.05 23.84 -6.98
C PRO A 69 -10.44 24.64 -5.81
N SER A 70 -11.14 24.76 -4.69
CA SER A 70 -10.63 25.43 -3.49
C SER A 70 -9.81 24.53 -2.56
N TYR A 71 -9.74 23.22 -2.87
CA TYR A 71 -9.03 22.26 -2.04
C TYR A 71 -7.55 22.60 -1.92
N ASN A 72 -7.07 22.60 -0.68
CA ASN A 72 -5.67 22.84 -0.34
C ASN A 72 -5.24 21.92 0.79
N MET A 73 -4.11 21.25 0.60
CA MET A 73 -3.50 20.34 1.57
C MET A 73 -1.98 20.45 1.48
N ASP A 74 -1.36 20.72 2.60
CA ASP A 74 0.10 20.60 2.75
C ASP A 74 0.49 19.17 3.06
N PHE A 75 1.71 18.76 2.70
CA PHE A 75 2.16 17.40 3.01
C PHE A 75 3.65 17.33 3.38
N GLU A 76 3.97 16.37 4.23
CA GLU A 76 5.32 15.94 4.54
C GLU A 76 5.47 14.45 4.22
N TRP A 77 6.53 14.08 3.53
CA TRP A 77 6.85 12.70 3.20
C TRP A 77 8.17 12.27 3.83
N GLN A 78 8.13 11.26 4.69
CA GLN A 78 9.31 10.67 5.33
C GLN A 78 9.72 9.39 4.61
N GLN A 79 11.04 9.14 4.52
CA GLN A 79 11.58 7.99 3.78
C GLN A 79 12.61 7.19 4.59
N PRO A 80 12.20 6.58 5.70
CA PRO A 80 13.05 5.68 6.47
C PRO A 80 13.13 4.28 5.83
N LYS A 81 13.95 3.40 6.42
CA LYS A 81 13.98 1.99 6.05
C LYS A 81 12.72 1.26 6.52
N ASN A 82 12.34 0.16 5.83
CA ASN A 82 11.14 -0.62 6.11
C ASN A 82 10.98 -1.00 7.59
N ASN A 83 12.04 -1.50 8.23
CA ASN A 83 11.97 -1.91 9.62
C ASN A 83 11.54 -0.77 10.55
N LYS A 84 11.96 0.47 10.28
CA LYS A 84 11.54 1.64 11.05
C LYS A 84 10.09 2.01 10.83
N ILE A 85 9.58 1.81 9.61
CA ILE A 85 8.16 1.99 9.30
C ILE A 85 7.34 0.96 10.07
N PHE A 86 7.73 -0.31 10.03
CA PHE A 86 7.05 -1.39 10.75
C PHE A 86 7.03 -1.14 12.27
N ASP A 87 8.17 -0.74 12.86
CA ASP A 87 8.26 -0.42 14.28
C ASP A 87 7.27 0.70 14.66
N GLN A 88 7.19 1.76 13.84
CA GLN A 88 6.30 2.89 14.09
C GLN A 88 4.82 2.50 13.96
N LEU A 89 4.44 1.82 12.88
CA LEU A 89 3.05 1.39 12.67
C LEU A 89 2.59 0.42 13.76
N THR A 90 3.45 -0.49 14.20
CA THR A 90 3.15 -1.39 15.33
C THR A 90 2.97 -0.60 16.63
N ALA A 91 3.82 0.38 16.89
CA ALA A 91 3.70 1.22 18.07
C ALA A 91 2.41 2.07 18.05
N ASP A 92 2.04 2.59 16.88
CA ASP A 92 0.81 3.36 16.69
C ASP A 92 -0.43 2.49 16.91
N SER A 93 -0.45 1.29 16.34
CA SER A 93 -1.53 0.32 16.53
C SER A 93 -1.73 -0.04 18.01
N LEU A 94 -0.65 -0.32 18.74
CA LEU A 94 -0.70 -0.64 20.17
C LEU A 94 -1.22 0.52 21.03
N LYS A 95 -0.98 1.77 20.59
CA LYS A 95 -1.44 2.98 21.29
C LYS A 95 -2.81 3.45 20.85
N GLY A 96 -3.37 2.90 19.78
CA GLY A 96 -4.59 3.40 19.15
C GLY A 96 -4.41 4.79 18.55
N THR A 97 -3.20 5.10 18.03
CA THR A 97 -2.87 6.37 17.37
C THR A 97 -2.50 6.16 15.92
N GLY A 98 -2.60 7.20 15.09
CA GLY A 98 -2.15 7.21 13.71
C GLY A 98 -1.20 8.36 13.47
N THR A 99 0.09 8.08 13.34
CA THR A 99 1.09 9.10 13.03
C THR A 99 1.08 9.49 11.56
N PHE A 100 0.79 8.52 10.68
CA PHE A 100 0.80 8.72 9.23
C PHE A 100 -0.57 8.46 8.61
N ALA A 101 -0.97 9.35 7.70
CA ALA A 101 -2.19 9.20 6.92
C ALA A 101 -2.01 8.26 5.72
N MET A 102 -0.77 8.06 5.25
CA MET A 102 -0.44 7.17 4.14
C MET A 102 0.88 6.45 4.38
N THR A 103 0.91 5.17 4.03
CA THR A 103 2.13 4.37 4.05
C THR A 103 2.34 3.68 2.71
N LEU A 104 3.55 3.81 2.13
CA LEU A 104 3.95 3.12 0.91
C LEU A 104 5.16 2.24 1.20
N ILE A 105 4.95 0.93 1.26
CA ILE A 105 5.98 -0.07 1.55
C ILE A 105 6.10 -1.04 0.37
N GLN A 106 7.33 -1.28 -0.07
CA GLN A 106 7.63 -2.17 -1.19
C GLN A 106 8.08 -3.55 -0.70
N ASP A 107 7.27 -4.21 0.11
CA ASP A 107 7.56 -5.55 0.63
C ASP A 107 6.27 -6.27 1.03
N GLY A 108 5.54 -6.77 0.02
CA GLY A 108 4.24 -7.40 0.20
C GLY A 108 4.24 -8.56 1.20
N ASN A 109 5.28 -9.41 1.17
CA ASN A 109 5.35 -10.56 2.08
C ASN A 109 5.50 -10.14 3.55
N GLN A 110 6.30 -9.11 3.83
CA GLN A 110 6.44 -8.60 5.19
C GLN A 110 5.20 -7.84 5.65
N ILE A 111 4.54 -7.10 4.75
CA ILE A 111 3.27 -6.44 5.05
C ILE A 111 2.23 -7.50 5.44
N GLU A 112 2.06 -8.54 4.63
CA GLU A 112 1.09 -9.59 4.90
C GLU A 112 1.37 -10.26 6.26
N SER A 113 2.60 -10.76 6.47
CA SER A 113 2.92 -11.57 7.64
C SER A 113 3.05 -10.76 8.94
N LYS A 114 3.55 -9.52 8.88
CA LYS A 114 3.84 -8.72 10.08
C LYS A 114 2.77 -7.67 10.40
N MET A 115 1.96 -7.27 9.42
CA MET A 115 1.03 -6.16 9.58
C MET A 115 -0.43 -6.61 9.48
N VAL A 116 -0.78 -7.34 8.42
CA VAL A 116 -2.16 -7.76 8.19
C VAL A 116 -2.53 -8.94 9.08
N GLN A 117 -1.73 -10.01 9.06
CA GLN A 117 -2.01 -11.20 9.89
C GLN A 117 -1.96 -10.94 11.39
N THR A 118 -1.26 -9.89 11.80
CA THR A 118 -1.18 -9.47 13.21
C THR A 118 -2.21 -8.42 13.59
N GLY A 119 -3.05 -7.97 12.65
CA GLY A 119 -4.09 -6.97 12.90
C GLY A 119 -3.56 -5.53 13.09
N VAL A 120 -2.31 -5.24 12.71
CA VAL A 120 -1.75 -3.89 12.72
C VAL A 120 -2.31 -3.03 11.58
N LEU A 121 -2.58 -3.65 10.43
CA LEU A 121 -3.22 -3.01 9.29
C LEU A 121 -4.47 -3.79 8.88
N ASP A 122 -5.55 -3.07 8.63
CA ASP A 122 -6.69 -3.56 7.88
C ASP A 122 -6.45 -3.37 6.37
N THR A 123 -7.16 -4.14 5.56
CA THR A 123 -7.00 -4.12 4.10
C THR A 123 -8.15 -3.40 3.43
N PHE A 124 -7.83 -2.61 2.40
CA PHE A 124 -8.82 -1.88 1.61
C PHE A 124 -8.37 -1.73 0.16
N ILE A 125 -9.30 -1.95 -0.78
CA ILE A 125 -9.11 -1.63 -2.20
C ILE A 125 -10.36 -0.89 -2.70
N PRO A 126 -10.21 0.28 -3.36
CA PRO A 126 -11.34 0.99 -3.95
C PRO A 126 -12.06 0.12 -4.98
N LYS A 127 -13.39 0.11 -4.94
CA LYS A 127 -14.24 -0.67 -5.84
C LYS A 127 -13.95 -0.37 -7.32
N ASP A 128 -13.95 0.90 -7.69
CA ASP A 128 -13.74 1.31 -9.07
C ASP A 128 -12.36 0.90 -9.60
N TRP A 129 -11.34 0.87 -8.71
CA TRP A 129 -10.02 0.40 -9.09
C TRP A 129 -10.02 -1.11 -9.36
N ALA A 130 -10.64 -1.89 -8.51
CA ALA A 130 -10.74 -3.34 -8.68
C ALA A 130 -11.47 -3.68 -9.99
N GLU A 131 -12.61 -3.05 -10.24
CA GLU A 131 -13.40 -3.23 -11.46
C GLU A 131 -12.62 -2.85 -12.72
N ALA A 132 -11.91 -1.71 -12.71
CA ALA A 132 -11.07 -1.26 -13.83
C ALA A 132 -9.92 -2.22 -14.15
N ASN A 133 -9.47 -3.00 -13.18
CA ASN A 133 -8.41 -4.02 -13.35
C ASN A 133 -8.97 -5.44 -13.54
N GLY A 134 -10.29 -5.59 -13.72
CA GLY A 134 -10.94 -6.88 -13.99
C GLY A 134 -10.84 -7.88 -12.85
N THR A 135 -10.83 -7.41 -11.62
CA THR A 135 -10.67 -8.19 -10.41
C THR A 135 -11.60 -7.72 -9.29
N THR A 136 -11.52 -8.37 -8.14
CA THR A 136 -12.23 -7.98 -6.92
C THR A 136 -11.27 -7.58 -5.82
N ALA A 137 -11.73 -6.83 -4.83
CA ALA A 137 -10.94 -6.48 -3.66
C ALA A 137 -10.47 -7.73 -2.88
N GLU A 138 -11.27 -8.79 -2.89
CA GLU A 138 -10.96 -10.06 -2.24
C GLU A 138 -9.78 -10.78 -2.89
N GLU A 139 -9.71 -10.81 -4.23
CA GLU A 139 -8.61 -11.44 -4.98
C GLU A 139 -7.27 -10.76 -4.72
N TYR A 140 -7.26 -9.44 -4.52
CA TYR A 140 -6.06 -8.68 -4.16
C TYR A 140 -5.69 -8.78 -2.67
N LYS A 141 -6.53 -9.39 -1.84
CA LYS A 141 -6.31 -9.48 -0.38
C LYS A 141 -5.94 -8.14 0.27
N GLY A 142 -6.44 -7.04 -0.29
CA GLY A 142 -6.20 -5.70 0.21
C GLY A 142 -4.86 -5.06 -0.15
N PHE A 143 -4.10 -5.62 -1.07
CA PHE A 143 -2.85 -5.03 -1.57
C PHE A 143 -3.02 -4.45 -2.97
N LEU A 144 -2.65 -3.17 -3.12
CA LEU A 144 -2.49 -2.57 -4.44
C LEU A 144 -1.10 -2.95 -4.98
N ALA A 145 -1.06 -3.84 -5.97
CA ALA A 145 0.17 -4.17 -6.68
C ALA A 145 0.54 -3.01 -7.63
N LEU A 146 1.26 -2.02 -7.12
CA LEU A 146 1.71 -0.86 -7.89
C LEU A 146 2.94 -1.15 -8.75
N GLN A 147 3.66 -2.24 -8.45
CA GLN A 147 4.94 -2.54 -9.09
C GLN A 147 5.32 -3.99 -8.88
N THR A 148 5.86 -4.61 -9.92
CA THR A 148 6.61 -5.86 -9.83
C THR A 148 8.10 -5.53 -9.85
N LEU A 149 8.83 -5.98 -8.82
CA LEU A 149 10.28 -5.88 -8.75
C LEU A 149 10.87 -7.23 -9.15
N ASN A 150 11.66 -7.22 -10.21
CA ASN A 150 12.44 -8.37 -10.60
C ASN A 150 13.90 -8.13 -10.18
N LYS A 151 14.48 -9.05 -9.43
CA LYS A 151 15.93 -9.08 -9.24
C LYS A 151 16.52 -9.71 -10.48
N VAL A 152 17.39 -8.96 -11.14
CA VAL A 152 18.08 -9.41 -12.34
C VAL A 152 19.55 -9.55 -12.06
N PHE A 153 20.15 -10.54 -12.69
CA PHE A 153 21.58 -10.73 -12.67
C PHE A 153 22.20 -9.90 -13.80
N MET A 154 23.24 -9.15 -13.47
CA MET A 154 24.01 -8.39 -14.45
C MET A 154 25.50 -8.75 -14.30
N TYR A 155 26.18 -8.91 -15.41
CA TYR A 155 27.61 -9.10 -15.44
C TYR A 155 28.23 -8.25 -16.55
N ASN A 156 29.53 -7.97 -16.40
CA ASN A 156 30.27 -7.25 -17.43
C ASN A 156 30.58 -8.18 -18.60
N ASN A 157 30.00 -7.90 -19.76
CA ASN A 157 30.19 -8.72 -20.97
C ASN A 157 31.36 -8.26 -21.87
N THR A 158 32.30 -7.49 -21.34
CA THR A 158 33.51 -7.09 -22.10
C THR A 158 34.47 -8.26 -22.33
N GLY A 159 34.22 -9.40 -21.70
CA GLY A 159 34.93 -10.67 -21.93
C GLY A 159 34.35 -11.48 -23.07
N SER A 160 35.03 -12.56 -23.41
CA SER A 160 34.61 -13.51 -24.47
C SER A 160 33.58 -14.54 -24.04
N LYS A 161 33.23 -14.58 -22.74
CA LYS A 161 32.28 -15.55 -22.20
C LYS A 161 30.89 -14.96 -22.12
N THR A 162 29.89 -15.74 -22.51
CA THR A 162 28.46 -15.48 -22.32
C THR A 162 27.88 -16.59 -21.44
N TYR A 163 26.85 -16.26 -20.66
CA TYR A 163 26.20 -17.19 -19.73
C TYR A 163 24.72 -17.27 -20.06
N ASP A 164 24.16 -18.45 -20.16
CA ASP A 164 22.76 -18.67 -20.42
C ASP A 164 21.89 -18.38 -19.18
N ASN A 165 22.48 -18.55 -18.00
CA ASN A 165 21.82 -18.21 -16.72
C ASN A 165 22.84 -17.74 -15.67
N CYS A 166 22.33 -17.10 -14.61
CA CYS A 166 23.19 -16.55 -13.56
C CYS A 166 23.92 -17.62 -12.72
N TRP A 167 23.38 -18.83 -12.65
CA TRP A 167 23.96 -19.89 -11.83
C TRP A 167 25.24 -20.45 -12.44
N ASP A 168 25.34 -20.48 -13.76
CA ASP A 168 26.57 -20.91 -14.46
C ASP A 168 27.71 -19.94 -14.15
N PHE A 169 27.43 -18.63 -14.12
CA PHE A 169 28.40 -17.61 -13.71
C PHE A 169 28.83 -17.79 -12.25
N VAL A 170 27.88 -18.01 -11.34
CA VAL A 170 28.18 -18.20 -9.91
C VAL A 170 28.97 -19.49 -9.67
N ALA A 171 28.67 -20.56 -10.42
CA ALA A 171 29.32 -21.86 -10.29
C ALA A 171 30.80 -21.84 -10.68
N GLU A 172 31.23 -20.93 -11.56
CA GLU A 172 32.65 -20.77 -11.90
C GLU A 172 33.51 -20.34 -10.68
N GLY A 173 32.94 -19.61 -9.73
CA GLY A 173 33.59 -19.28 -8.45
C GLY A 173 34.74 -18.28 -8.52
N GLU A 174 35.08 -17.75 -9.69
CA GLU A 174 36.23 -16.86 -9.93
C GLU A 174 35.87 -15.36 -9.94
N HIS A 175 34.64 -15.01 -9.54
CA HIS A 175 34.11 -13.65 -9.68
C HIS A 175 33.78 -13.01 -8.33
N GLY A 176 34.01 -11.70 -8.25
CA GLY A 176 33.43 -10.89 -7.15
C GLY A 176 31.94 -10.74 -7.35
N LEU A 177 31.13 -11.14 -6.35
CA LEU A 177 29.69 -10.97 -6.33
C LEU A 177 29.31 -9.75 -5.49
N TYR A 178 28.50 -8.85 -6.05
CA TYR A 178 27.82 -7.82 -5.30
C TYR A 178 26.33 -8.20 -5.22
N MET A 179 25.82 -8.28 -4.01
CA MET A 179 24.39 -8.53 -3.75
C MET A 179 23.83 -7.39 -2.90
N ASP A 180 22.72 -6.82 -3.36
CA ASP A 180 21.94 -5.80 -2.65
C ASP A 180 20.71 -6.44 -1.97
#